data_00bb5a4a6bff9cdd6e228c6140342401
#
_entry.id   00bb5a4a6bff9cdd6e228c6140342401
#
_cell.length_a   1.000
_cell.length_b   1.000
_cell.length_c   1.000
_cell.angle_alpha   90.00
_cell.angle_beta   90.00
_cell.angle_gamma   90.00
#
_symmetry.space_group_name_H-M   'P 1'
#
loop_
_entity.id
_entity.type
_entity.pdbx_description
1 polymer ?
#
loop_
_entity_poly.entity_id
_entity_poly.type
_entity_poly.pdbx_seq_one_letter_code
_entity_poly.pdbx_strand_id
1 'polypeptide(L)'
;LFEEQIMLEAEQLKDPAFYPEGSDYLAEYIREHKLSEYLTLIKESKKVCPIPIIASINCYSDSEWVDFAKQIEEAGADAIEINILALQSDIQYTYGSFEQRHIDILRHIKKTVSIPVIMKLGDNLTNPVALIDQLYANGAAAVVLPAGHQH
;
A
#
# COMPACT_ATOMS: atom_id res chain seq x y z
N LEU A 1 -2.00 -6.69 1.83
CA LEU A 1 -3.00 -7.73 1.49
C LEU A 1 -3.26 -7.80 -0.01
N PHE A 2 -3.50 -6.67 -0.64
CA PHE A 2 -3.93 -6.64 -2.03
C PHE A 2 -2.83 -7.11 -3.01
N GLU A 3 -1.64 -6.53 -2.91
CA GLU A 3 -0.50 -6.89 -3.77
C GLU A 3 -0.05 -8.33 -3.51
N GLU A 4 0.00 -8.72 -2.26
CA GLU A 4 0.31 -10.10 -1.85
C GLU A 4 -0.70 -11.10 -2.40
N GLN A 5 -1.98 -10.78 -2.33
CA GLN A 5 -3.04 -11.64 -2.86
C GLN A 5 -2.94 -11.79 -4.38
N ILE A 6 -2.65 -10.70 -5.10
CA ILE A 6 -2.43 -10.73 -6.54
C ILE A 6 -1.25 -11.63 -6.88
N MET A 7 -0.14 -11.50 -6.15
CA MET A 7 1.05 -12.35 -6.37
C MET A 7 0.76 -13.82 -6.12
N LEU A 8 0.04 -14.14 -5.05
CA LEU A 8 -0.35 -15.53 -4.73
C LEU A 8 -1.28 -16.12 -5.80
N GLU A 9 -2.29 -15.37 -6.22
CA GLU A 9 -3.20 -15.80 -7.28
C GLU A 9 -2.48 -15.99 -8.61
N ALA A 10 -1.56 -15.10 -8.94
CA ALA A 10 -0.75 -15.21 -10.14
C ALA A 10 0.19 -16.44 -10.11
N GLU A 11 0.76 -16.76 -8.95
CA GLU A 11 1.57 -17.97 -8.77
C GLU A 11 0.73 -19.26 -8.91
N GLN A 12 -0.48 -19.27 -8.37
CA GLN A 12 -1.39 -20.41 -8.52
C GLN A 12 -1.81 -20.66 -9.98
N LEU A 13 -1.85 -19.60 -10.78
CA LEU A 13 -2.16 -19.69 -12.21
C LEU A 13 -0.95 -20.01 -13.09
N LYS A 14 0.26 -20.04 -12.53
CA LYS A 14 1.47 -20.50 -13.22
C LYS A 14 1.49 -22.02 -13.34
N ASP A 15 0.57 -22.56 -14.13
CA ASP A 15 0.67 -23.94 -14.59
C ASP A 15 1.77 -24.03 -15.65
N PRO A 16 2.64 -25.07 -15.64
CA PRO A 16 3.65 -25.28 -16.70
C PRO A 16 3.09 -25.34 -18.14
N ALA A 17 1.77 -25.51 -18.27
CA ALA A 17 1.06 -25.45 -19.54
C ALA A 17 0.79 -24.04 -20.07
N PHE A 18 0.97 -22.99 -19.25
CA PHE A 18 0.77 -21.61 -19.67
C PHE A 18 2.07 -21.01 -20.20
N TYR A 19 1.98 -20.37 -21.37
CA TYR A 19 3.09 -19.60 -21.95
C TYR A 19 3.42 -18.39 -21.06
N PRO A 20 4.72 -18.00 -20.95
CA PRO A 20 5.14 -16.85 -20.13
C PRO A 20 4.40 -15.55 -20.44
N GLU A 21 4.05 -15.33 -21.70
CA GLU A 21 3.29 -14.16 -22.16
C GLU A 21 1.86 -14.15 -21.62
N GLY A 22 1.24 -15.32 -21.44
CA GLY A 22 -0.10 -15.45 -20.87
C GLY A 22 -0.15 -15.20 -19.39
N SER A 23 0.94 -15.46 -18.65
CA SER A 23 0.99 -15.26 -17.19
C SER A 23 1.04 -13.77 -16.82
N ASP A 24 1.75 -12.93 -17.58
CA ASP A 24 1.81 -11.49 -17.36
C ASP A 24 0.43 -10.83 -17.63
N TYR A 25 -0.24 -11.23 -18.69
CA TYR A 25 -1.59 -10.78 -19.02
C TYR A 25 -2.60 -11.14 -17.93
N LEU A 26 -2.55 -12.37 -17.43
CA LEU A 26 -3.44 -12.83 -16.36
C LEU A 26 -3.18 -12.10 -15.03
N ALA A 27 -1.92 -11.87 -14.68
CA ALA A 27 -1.56 -11.12 -13.49
C ALA A 27 -2.11 -9.69 -13.54
N GLU A 28 -2.00 -9.02 -14.67
CA GLU A 28 -2.54 -7.68 -14.88
C GLU A 28 -4.07 -7.66 -14.85
N TYR A 29 -4.72 -8.65 -15.47
CA TYR A 29 -6.17 -8.80 -15.43
C TYR A 29 -6.67 -9.00 -13.99
N ILE A 30 -6.01 -9.85 -13.20
CA ILE A 30 -6.36 -10.08 -11.79
C ILE A 30 -6.18 -8.80 -10.97
N ARG A 31 -5.11 -8.06 -11.20
CA ARG A 31 -4.84 -6.79 -10.53
C ARG A 31 -5.96 -5.79 -10.80
N GLU A 32 -6.35 -5.60 -12.06
CA GLU A 32 -7.42 -4.68 -12.43
C GLU A 32 -8.76 -5.08 -11.82
N HIS A 33 -9.05 -6.38 -11.82
CA HIS A 33 -10.27 -6.91 -11.23
C HIS A 33 -10.34 -6.68 -9.72
N LYS A 34 -9.25 -6.96 -9.00
CA LYS A 34 -9.16 -6.72 -7.55
C LYS A 34 -9.24 -5.24 -7.21
N LEU A 35 -8.61 -4.40 -8.01
CA LEU A 35 -8.72 -2.94 -7.87
C LEU A 35 -10.16 -2.49 -8.03
N SER A 36 -10.84 -2.95 -9.07
CA SER A 36 -12.23 -2.62 -9.34
C SER A 36 -13.15 -3.03 -8.18
N GLU A 37 -12.97 -4.23 -7.64
CA GLU A 37 -13.71 -4.70 -6.46
C GLU A 37 -13.47 -3.79 -5.25
N TYR A 38 -12.23 -3.41 -5.00
CA TYR A 38 -11.86 -2.56 -3.88
C TYR A 38 -12.46 -1.16 -3.99
N LEU A 39 -12.39 -0.56 -5.17
CA LEU A 39 -12.99 0.74 -5.44
C LEU A 39 -14.51 0.70 -5.30
N THR A 40 -15.15 -0.38 -5.74
CA THR A 40 -16.58 -0.59 -5.58
C THR A 40 -16.95 -0.71 -4.09
N LEU A 41 -16.15 -1.42 -3.31
CA LEU A 41 -16.35 -1.54 -1.87
C LEU A 41 -16.32 -0.17 -1.18
N ILE A 42 -15.36 0.69 -1.54
CA ILE A 42 -15.27 2.05 -1.01
C ILE A 42 -16.53 2.85 -1.38
N LYS A 43 -16.90 2.85 -2.64
CA LYS A 43 -18.08 3.58 -3.14
C LYS A 43 -19.37 3.15 -2.43
N GLU A 44 -19.59 1.85 -2.33
CA GLU A 44 -20.80 1.31 -1.70
C GLU A 44 -20.81 1.58 -0.19
N SER A 45 -19.65 1.45 0.48
CA SER A 45 -19.52 1.77 1.89
C SER A 45 -19.85 3.24 2.18
N LYS A 46 -19.41 4.15 1.33
CA LYS A 46 -19.70 5.58 1.48
C LYS A 46 -21.19 5.90 1.30
N LYS A 47 -21.92 5.12 0.51
CA LYS A 47 -23.35 5.31 0.33
C LYS A 47 -24.17 4.91 1.55
N VAL A 48 -23.77 3.85 2.25
CA VAL A 48 -24.56 3.25 3.34
C VAL A 48 -24.10 3.64 4.72
N CYS A 49 -22.86 4.13 4.87
CA CYS A 49 -22.27 4.45 6.16
C CYS A 49 -21.94 5.93 6.28
N PRO A 50 -22.40 6.63 7.35
CA PRO A 50 -22.04 8.03 7.57
C PRO A 50 -20.66 8.22 8.22
N ILE A 51 -20.00 7.14 8.64
CA ILE A 51 -18.68 7.20 9.28
C ILE A 51 -17.58 7.38 8.24
N PRO A 52 -16.40 7.92 8.64
CA PRO A 52 -15.26 7.98 7.75
C PRO A 52 -14.80 6.59 7.30
N ILE A 53 -14.46 6.47 6.02
CA ILE A 53 -13.93 5.24 5.42
C ILE A 53 -12.45 5.46 5.12
N ILE A 54 -11.61 4.67 5.74
CA ILE A 54 -10.16 4.71 5.56
C ILE A 54 -9.77 3.50 4.70
N ALA A 55 -9.24 3.78 3.51
CA ALA A 55 -8.75 2.74 2.62
C ALA A 55 -7.32 2.37 3.01
N SER A 56 -7.09 1.10 3.28
CA SER A 56 -5.76 0.60 3.66
C SER A 56 -5.16 -0.21 2.52
N ILE A 57 -3.93 0.12 2.13
CA ILE A 57 -3.19 -0.56 1.07
C ILE A 57 -1.80 -0.97 1.54
N ASN A 58 -1.32 -2.09 1.01
CA ASN A 58 0.04 -2.58 1.23
C ASN A 58 0.86 -2.32 -0.03
N CYS A 59 2.06 -1.76 0.15
CA CYS A 59 2.95 -1.40 -0.96
C CYS A 59 4.32 -2.07 -0.81
N TYR A 60 4.80 -2.67 -1.90
CA TYR A 60 6.18 -3.16 -2.00
C TYR A 60 7.08 -2.17 -2.75
N SER A 61 6.53 -1.44 -3.71
CA SER A 61 7.25 -0.48 -4.53
C SER A 61 6.49 0.85 -4.64
N ASP A 62 7.19 1.90 -5.03
CA ASP A 62 6.65 3.25 -5.09
C ASP A 62 5.93 3.60 -6.40
N SER A 63 6.19 2.86 -7.49
CA SER A 63 5.78 3.29 -8.82
C SER A 63 4.34 2.95 -9.22
N GLU A 64 3.77 1.88 -8.67
CA GLU A 64 2.47 1.39 -9.14
C GLU A 64 1.28 1.93 -8.34
N TRP A 65 1.52 2.45 -7.14
CA TRP A 65 0.45 2.77 -6.19
C TRP A 65 0.03 4.24 -6.19
N VAL A 66 0.74 5.10 -6.90
CA VAL A 66 0.40 6.51 -7.00
C VAL A 66 -0.92 6.71 -7.74
N ASP A 67 -1.07 6.04 -8.88
CA ASP A 67 -2.33 6.09 -9.65
C ASP A 67 -3.48 5.44 -8.88
N PHE A 68 -3.18 4.41 -8.13
CA PHE A 68 -4.13 3.71 -7.27
C PHE A 68 -4.67 4.63 -6.17
N ALA A 69 -3.80 5.39 -5.53
CA ALA A 69 -4.19 6.33 -4.48
C ALA A 69 -5.17 7.38 -5.02
N LYS A 70 -4.96 7.86 -6.24
CA LYS A 70 -5.87 8.80 -6.89
C LYS A 70 -7.26 8.19 -7.11
N GLN A 71 -7.33 6.96 -7.57
CA GLN A 71 -8.59 6.26 -7.78
C GLN A 71 -9.33 6.00 -6.46
N ILE A 72 -8.59 5.70 -5.38
CA ILE A 72 -9.15 5.54 -4.03
C ILE A 72 -9.79 6.86 -3.55
N GLU A 73 -9.10 7.98 -3.76
CA GLU A 73 -9.66 9.30 -3.46
C GLU A 73 -10.93 9.57 -4.25
N GLU A 74 -10.91 9.31 -5.55
CA GLU A 74 -12.06 9.50 -6.43
C GLU A 74 -13.24 8.60 -6.07
N ALA A 75 -12.98 7.42 -5.51
CA ALA A 75 -14.00 6.52 -5.01
C ALA A 75 -14.71 7.03 -3.75
N GLY A 76 -14.13 8.04 -3.08
CA GLY A 76 -14.74 8.69 -1.92
C GLY A 76 -14.15 8.32 -0.57
N ALA A 77 -12.99 7.67 -0.53
CA ALA A 77 -12.30 7.40 0.73
C ALA A 77 -11.98 8.70 1.46
N ASP A 78 -12.15 8.73 2.77
CA ASP A 78 -11.87 9.90 3.60
C ASP A 78 -10.39 10.03 3.97
N ALA A 79 -9.67 8.92 3.97
CA ALA A 79 -8.23 8.88 4.20
C ALA A 79 -7.63 7.61 3.56
N ILE A 80 -6.32 7.60 3.38
CA ILE A 80 -5.58 6.43 2.90
C ILE A 80 -4.58 6.02 3.96
N GLU A 81 -4.57 4.74 4.32
CA GLU A 81 -3.54 4.14 5.16
C GLU A 81 -2.56 3.35 4.29
N ILE A 82 -1.27 3.62 4.43
CA ILE A 82 -0.21 2.97 3.65
C ILE A 82 0.62 2.09 4.58
N ASN A 83 0.72 0.81 4.26
CA ASN A 83 1.62 -0.13 4.90
C ASN A 83 2.70 -0.56 3.92
N ILE A 84 3.96 -0.27 4.22
CA ILE A 84 5.08 -0.57 3.35
C ILE A 84 5.72 -1.87 3.80
N LEU A 85 5.77 -2.83 2.87
CA LEU A 85 6.29 -4.16 3.13
C LEU A 85 7.71 -4.28 2.62
N ALA A 86 8.58 -4.89 3.44
CA ALA A 86 9.94 -5.23 3.05
C ALA A 86 9.95 -6.61 2.39
N LEU A 87 10.60 -6.71 1.23
CA LEU A 87 10.95 -8.00 0.67
C LEU A 87 12.22 -8.49 1.36
N GLN A 88 12.11 -9.57 2.13
CA GLN A 88 13.23 -10.12 2.90
C GLN A 88 14.38 -10.64 2.03
N SER A 89 14.15 -10.79 0.73
CA SER A 89 15.13 -11.30 -0.23
C SER A 89 15.86 -10.22 -1.02
N ASP A 90 15.70 -8.95 -0.65
CA ASP A 90 16.36 -7.86 -1.39
C ASP A 90 17.83 -7.77 -1.01
N ILE A 91 18.68 -8.35 -1.85
CA ILE A 91 20.14 -8.26 -1.71
C ILE A 91 20.68 -6.85 -1.96
N GLN A 92 19.87 -5.95 -2.50
CA GLN A 92 20.24 -4.54 -2.72
C GLN A 92 19.87 -3.65 -1.56
N TYR A 93 19.42 -4.22 -0.44
CA TYR A 93 19.12 -3.46 0.76
C TYR A 93 20.35 -2.69 1.22
N THR A 94 20.24 -1.37 1.24
CA THR A 94 21.22 -0.49 1.84
C THR A 94 20.72 0.01 3.17
N TYR A 95 21.63 0.25 4.11
CA TYR A 95 21.28 0.71 5.45
C TYR A 95 20.45 2.00 5.39
N GLY A 96 19.27 1.97 6.00
CA GLY A 96 18.33 3.11 5.98
C GLY A 96 17.45 3.20 4.73
N SER A 97 17.63 2.33 3.74
CA SER A 97 16.84 2.39 2.50
C SER A 97 15.36 2.08 2.71
N PHE A 98 15.03 1.24 3.67
CA PHE A 98 13.64 0.89 4.00
C PHE A 98 12.90 2.07 4.61
N GLU A 99 13.52 2.77 5.54
CA GLU A 99 12.99 3.98 6.15
C GLU A 99 12.83 5.09 5.11
N GLN A 100 13.82 5.27 4.24
CA GLN A 100 13.75 6.25 3.16
C GLN A 100 12.62 5.95 2.18
N ARG A 101 12.33 4.68 1.92
CA ARG A 101 11.20 4.26 1.09
C ARG A 101 9.87 4.75 1.64
N HIS A 102 9.68 4.72 2.96
CA HIS A 102 8.48 5.26 3.60
C HIS A 102 8.30 6.75 3.28
N ILE A 103 9.37 7.51 3.40
CA ILE A 103 9.35 8.96 3.15
C ILE A 103 9.06 9.24 1.69
N ASP A 104 9.71 8.53 0.78
CA ASP A 104 9.55 8.73 -0.67
C ASP A 104 8.13 8.39 -1.14
N ILE A 105 7.57 7.29 -0.68
CA ILE A 105 6.19 6.89 -0.99
C ILE A 105 5.21 7.91 -0.45
N LEU A 106 5.38 8.37 0.79
CA LEU A 106 4.53 9.40 1.37
C LEU A 106 4.55 10.68 0.53
N ARG A 107 5.74 11.14 0.14
CA ARG A 107 5.87 12.33 -0.70
C ARG A 107 5.14 12.19 -2.04
N HIS A 108 5.28 11.06 -2.70
CA HIS A 108 4.61 10.79 -3.97
C HIS A 108 3.09 10.80 -3.81
N ILE A 109 2.56 10.11 -2.82
CA ILE A 109 1.12 10.04 -2.57
C ILE A 109 0.56 11.41 -2.20
N LYS A 110 1.27 12.18 -1.37
CA LYS A 110 0.86 13.54 -0.99
C LYS A 110 0.78 14.52 -2.16
N LYS A 111 1.54 14.30 -3.23
CA LYS A 111 1.43 15.08 -4.47
C LYS A 111 0.22 14.69 -5.31
N THR A 112 -0.29 13.48 -5.13
CA THR A 112 -1.34 12.91 -5.97
C THR A 112 -2.72 13.09 -5.36
N VAL A 113 -2.83 12.98 -4.03
CA VAL A 113 -4.11 13.04 -3.32
C VAL A 113 -4.15 14.21 -2.35
N SER A 114 -5.36 14.70 -2.09
CA SER A 114 -5.61 15.76 -1.12
C SER A 114 -6.17 15.24 0.21
N ILE A 115 -6.64 13.99 0.24
CA ILE A 115 -7.13 13.37 1.48
C ILE A 115 -5.96 13.03 2.42
N PRO A 116 -6.22 12.92 3.74
CA PRO A 116 -5.19 12.57 4.71
C PRO A 116 -4.51 11.24 4.40
N VAL A 117 -3.20 11.18 4.60
CA VAL A 117 -2.39 9.98 4.43
C VAL A 117 -1.90 9.51 5.79
N ILE A 118 -2.19 8.27 6.12
CA ILE A 118 -1.81 7.61 7.37
C ILE A 118 -0.72 6.59 7.05
N MET A 119 0.35 6.58 7.83
CA MET A 119 1.44 5.64 7.63
C MET A 119 1.40 4.56 8.72
N LYS A 120 1.23 3.30 8.31
CA LYS A 120 1.30 2.17 9.22
C LYS A 120 2.72 1.63 9.25
N LEU A 121 3.31 1.57 10.44
CA LEU A 121 4.67 1.12 10.65
C LEU A 121 4.71 -0.31 11.18
N GLY A 122 5.68 -1.08 10.71
CA GLY A 122 5.97 -2.40 11.24
C GLY A 122 6.89 -2.35 12.46
N ASP A 123 7.20 -3.50 13.01
CA ASP A 123 8.08 -3.66 14.17
C ASP A 123 9.56 -3.89 13.79
N ASN A 124 9.86 -3.91 12.50
CA ASN A 124 11.21 -4.17 11.95
C ASN A 124 12.00 -2.90 11.63
N LEU A 125 11.66 -1.79 12.27
CA LEU A 125 12.34 -0.50 12.06
C LEU A 125 13.45 -0.29 13.09
N THR A 126 14.57 0.27 12.62
CA THR A 126 15.75 0.53 13.46
C THR A 126 15.52 1.68 14.45
N ASN A 127 14.91 2.75 13.98
CA ASN A 127 14.60 3.94 14.80
C ASN A 127 13.22 4.48 14.42
N PRO A 128 12.14 3.92 14.97
CA PRO A 128 10.79 4.36 14.61
C PRO A 128 10.50 5.81 15.01
N VAL A 129 11.08 6.31 16.09
CA VAL A 129 10.84 7.69 16.55
C VAL A 129 11.38 8.69 15.53
N ALA A 130 12.59 8.48 15.04
CA ALA A 130 13.17 9.34 14.01
C ALA A 130 12.39 9.28 12.70
N LEU A 131 11.91 8.09 12.32
CA LEU A 131 11.06 7.93 11.14
C LEU A 131 9.74 8.67 11.30
N ILE A 132 9.07 8.57 12.44
CA ILE A 132 7.81 9.27 12.72
C ILE A 132 8.00 10.78 12.58
N ASP A 133 9.09 11.33 13.12
CA ASP A 133 9.41 12.75 12.98
C ASP A 133 9.54 13.16 11.50
N GLN A 134 10.22 12.37 10.71
CA GLN A 134 10.37 12.61 9.27
C GLN A 134 9.04 12.47 8.52
N LEU A 135 8.19 11.51 8.88
CA LEU A 135 6.88 11.34 8.28
C LEU A 135 5.97 12.53 8.61
N TYR A 136 6.00 13.00 9.84
CA TYR A 136 5.30 14.22 10.23
C TYR A 136 5.75 15.41 9.39
N ALA A 137 7.06 15.61 9.27
CA ALA A 137 7.64 16.71 8.50
C ALA A 137 7.25 16.65 7.01
N ASN A 138 6.97 15.47 6.47
CA ASN A 138 6.56 15.27 5.09
C ASN A 138 5.04 15.16 4.89
N GLY A 139 4.26 15.45 5.92
CA GLY A 139 2.82 15.64 5.80
C GLY A 139 1.96 14.42 6.12
N ALA A 140 2.48 13.41 6.82
CA ALA A 140 1.63 12.34 7.34
C ALA A 140 0.61 12.90 8.33
N ALA A 141 -0.65 12.50 8.19
CA ALA A 141 -1.72 12.95 9.09
C ALA A 141 -1.74 12.15 10.38
N ALA A 142 -1.33 10.89 10.34
CA ALA A 142 -1.28 9.99 11.48
C ALA A 142 -0.28 8.86 11.20
N VAL A 143 0.11 8.18 12.26
CA VAL A 143 0.94 6.98 12.22
C VAL A 143 0.25 5.88 13.03
N VAL A 144 0.19 4.69 12.47
CA VAL A 144 -0.31 3.49 13.15
C VAL A 144 0.89 2.64 13.56
N LEU A 145 0.99 2.37 14.85
CA LEU A 145 2.08 1.58 15.42
C LEU A 145 1.63 0.14 15.65
N PRO A 146 2.54 -0.85 15.55
CA PRO A 146 2.20 -2.22 15.91
C PRO A 146 1.91 -2.32 17.40
N ALA A 147 1.06 -3.28 17.79
CA ALA A 147 0.87 -3.60 19.19
C ALA A 147 2.20 -4.03 19.81
N GLY A 148 2.58 -3.41 20.91
CA GLY A 148 3.85 -3.71 21.56
C GLY A 148 3.94 -5.18 21.99
N HIS A 149 5.05 -5.83 21.64
CA HIS A 149 5.35 -7.12 22.21
C HIS A 149 5.80 -6.89 23.66
N GLN A 150 4.98 -7.34 24.60
CA GLN A 150 5.40 -7.39 26.00
C GLN A 150 6.36 -8.56 26.19
N HIS A 151 7.60 -8.25 26.41
CA HIS A 151 8.59 -9.21 26.89
C HIS A 151 8.79 -9.04 28.38
#